data_e646dfd58e9be53c9c057c2960fbe0fe
#
_entry.id   e646dfd58e9be53c9c057c2960fbe0fe
#
_cell.length_a   1.000
_cell.length_b   1.000
_cell.length_c   1.000
_cell.angle_alpha   90.00
_cell.angle_beta   90.00
_cell.angle_gamma   90.00
#
_symmetry.space_group_name_H-M   'P 1'
#
loop_
_entity.id
_entity.type
_entity.pdbx_description
1 polymer ?
#
loop_
_entity_poly.entity_id
_entity_poly.type
_entity_poly.pdbx_seq_one_letter_code
_entity_poly.pdbx_strand_id
1 'polypeptide(L)'
;MNNPRFSITASDNLPEKLKILAVRLSSLGDIILTYPFVNEIKRLYPGSELVFLTKEQYAEAAEMHPGIDKILIYNAESRKEIAGYGFDVIFDLHRNQRTLKLLSSLGTRVIRVRKDSVKKIVLAAFKVNLLKDYAPVYRRYLNALKEYNSAASDEYTETPGLLSGESGINGSYILVSPSSKHFTKRYPSERLLNLVRNVRTTIVLTGDSNETDVDVCSYLEKNLSKSVNLCGKTGLKELAGLIRNAELVICNDSGVLHLAETLGKKTFVFFGSTVKEFGFYPQLDTTVVMENNNLECRPCTHIGRSDCPKKHFRCMLDIDTTPLETELNNY
;
A
#
# COMPACT_ATOMS: atom_id res chain seq x y z
N MET A 1 -11.70 26.82 -26.74
CA MET A 1 -12.56 27.47 -25.73
C MET A 1 -11.95 27.20 -24.38
N ASN A 2 -11.34 28.24 -23.78
CA ASN A 2 -10.60 28.16 -22.53
C ASN A 2 -11.56 28.00 -21.36
N ASN A 3 -11.46 26.87 -20.65
CA ASN A 3 -12.18 26.65 -19.42
C ASN A 3 -11.45 27.42 -18.29
N PRO A 4 -12.11 28.33 -17.55
CA PRO A 4 -11.46 29.09 -16.52
C PRO A 4 -10.95 28.14 -15.40
N ARG A 5 -9.67 28.25 -15.07
CA ARG A 5 -9.05 27.59 -13.90
C ARG A 5 -9.61 28.27 -12.65
N PHE A 6 -10.58 27.65 -12.01
CA PHE A 6 -10.96 27.99 -10.64
C PHE A 6 -9.94 27.37 -9.69
N SER A 7 -8.91 28.12 -9.33
CA SER A 7 -8.13 27.88 -8.13
C SER A 7 -8.88 28.57 -6.99
N ILE A 8 -9.30 27.84 -5.98
CA ILE A 8 -9.82 28.41 -4.73
C ILE A 8 -8.63 29.08 -4.06
N THR A 9 -8.68 30.42 -3.94
CA THR A 9 -7.78 31.19 -3.07
C THR A 9 -8.31 31.10 -1.64
N ALA A 10 -7.43 31.25 -0.66
CA ALA A 10 -7.74 31.08 0.79
C ALA A 10 -8.83 32.02 1.35
N SER A 11 -9.54 32.75 0.52
CA SER A 11 -10.60 33.74 0.89
C SER A 11 -12.02 33.34 0.49
N ASP A 12 -12.21 32.20 -0.20
CA ASP A 12 -13.57 31.76 -0.50
C ASP A 12 -14.21 31.18 0.75
N ASN A 13 -15.42 31.65 1.13
CA ASN A 13 -16.21 31.13 2.24
C ASN A 13 -16.46 29.63 2.02
N LEU A 14 -15.57 28.77 2.54
CA LEU A 14 -15.78 27.33 2.58
C LEU A 14 -16.98 27.05 3.50
N PRO A 15 -17.85 26.09 3.16
CA PRO A 15 -18.96 25.72 4.02
C PRO A 15 -18.42 25.32 5.39
N GLU A 16 -19.15 25.62 6.45
CA GLU A 16 -18.76 25.34 7.85
C GLU A 16 -18.34 23.88 8.07
N LYS A 17 -18.80 22.97 7.20
CA LYS A 17 -18.43 21.56 7.19
C LYS A 17 -18.31 21.03 5.76
N LEU A 18 -17.08 21.05 5.23
CA LEU A 18 -16.78 20.52 3.88
C LEU A 18 -17.03 19.01 3.82
N LYS A 19 -17.86 18.55 2.88
CA LYS A 19 -18.15 17.13 2.63
C LYS A 19 -17.32 16.60 1.45
N ILE A 20 -16.43 15.70 1.74
CA ILE A 20 -15.45 15.16 0.78
C ILE A 20 -15.72 13.68 0.54
N LEU A 21 -15.74 13.24 -0.72
CA LEU A 21 -15.72 11.83 -1.08
C LEU A 21 -14.36 11.45 -1.65
N ALA A 22 -13.70 10.49 -1.04
CA ALA A 22 -12.53 9.81 -1.62
C ALA A 22 -12.94 8.44 -2.18
N VAL A 23 -12.55 8.13 -3.41
CA VAL A 23 -12.95 6.89 -4.08
C VAL A 23 -11.73 6.03 -4.40
N ARG A 24 -11.55 4.90 -3.69
CA ARG A 24 -10.54 3.89 -4.00
C ARG A 24 -11.10 2.49 -3.79
N LEU A 25 -11.48 1.80 -4.87
CA LEU A 25 -12.22 0.53 -4.80
C LEU A 25 -11.35 -0.70 -4.50
N SER A 26 -10.05 -0.63 -4.73
CA SER A 26 -9.04 -1.71 -4.59
C SER A 26 -7.64 -1.19 -4.95
N SER A 27 -6.53 -1.83 -4.65
CA SER A 27 -6.33 -3.00 -3.82
C SER A 27 -5.97 -2.60 -2.40
N LEU A 28 -5.70 -3.55 -1.47
CA LEU A 28 -5.33 -3.26 -0.09
C LEU A 28 -4.19 -2.23 0.03
N GLY A 29 -3.03 -2.52 -0.60
CA GLY A 29 -1.88 -1.60 -0.56
C GLY A 29 -2.19 -0.22 -1.14
N ASP A 30 -3.00 -0.15 -2.20
CA ASP A 30 -3.40 1.15 -2.77
C ASP A 30 -4.31 1.95 -1.83
N ILE A 31 -5.16 1.29 -1.01
CA ILE A 31 -5.99 1.97 -0.01
C ILE A 31 -5.11 2.50 1.12
N ILE A 32 -4.19 1.69 1.64
CA ILE A 32 -3.21 2.13 2.65
C ILE A 32 -2.40 3.34 2.12
N LEU A 33 -1.97 3.32 0.87
CA LEU A 33 -1.28 4.45 0.24
C LEU A 33 -2.13 5.72 0.09
N THR A 34 -3.45 5.68 0.38
CA THR A 34 -4.26 6.91 0.49
C THR A 34 -4.16 7.58 1.86
N TYR A 35 -3.57 6.95 2.87
CA TYR A 35 -3.53 7.51 4.22
C TYR A 35 -2.82 8.87 4.32
N PRO A 36 -1.68 9.12 3.66
CA PRO A 36 -1.10 10.47 3.61
C PRO A 36 -2.05 11.52 3.01
N PHE A 37 -2.87 11.14 2.02
CA PHE A 37 -3.90 12.01 1.46
C PHE A 37 -5.01 12.31 2.50
N VAL A 38 -5.44 11.32 3.28
CA VAL A 38 -6.42 11.51 4.35
C VAL A 38 -5.87 12.40 5.46
N ASN A 39 -4.61 12.16 5.89
CA ASN A 39 -3.91 13.01 6.86
C ASN A 39 -3.90 14.48 6.39
N GLU A 40 -3.55 14.70 5.13
CA GLU A 40 -3.44 16.04 4.57
C GLU A 40 -4.80 16.73 4.42
N ILE A 41 -5.88 15.99 4.10
CA ILE A 41 -7.25 16.54 4.14
C ILE A 41 -7.58 16.99 5.55
N LYS A 42 -7.34 16.17 6.58
CA LYS A 42 -7.67 16.52 7.96
C LYS A 42 -6.80 17.66 8.51
N ARG A 43 -5.55 17.78 8.01
CA ARG A 43 -4.69 18.93 8.32
C ARG A 43 -5.22 20.23 7.72
N LEU A 44 -5.65 20.21 6.46
CA LEU A 44 -6.14 21.40 5.75
C LEU A 44 -7.60 21.76 6.14
N TYR A 45 -8.40 20.74 6.40
CA TYR A 45 -9.84 20.87 6.67
C TYR A 45 -10.25 20.05 7.90
N PRO A 46 -9.83 20.43 9.12
CA PRO A 46 -10.06 19.62 10.33
C PRO A 46 -11.55 19.37 10.62
N GLY A 47 -12.43 20.29 10.23
CA GLY A 47 -13.89 20.17 10.37
C GLY A 47 -14.59 19.41 9.23
N SER A 48 -13.86 18.94 8.22
CA SER A 48 -14.47 18.23 7.07
C SER A 48 -15.06 16.88 7.45
N GLU A 49 -16.11 16.49 6.74
CA GLU A 49 -16.60 15.11 6.73
C GLU A 49 -15.99 14.37 5.53
N LEU A 50 -15.07 13.45 5.81
CA LEU A 50 -14.43 12.61 4.80
C LEU A 50 -15.11 11.26 4.72
N VAL A 51 -15.79 11.02 3.61
CA VAL A 51 -16.41 9.74 3.26
C VAL A 51 -15.50 8.98 2.29
N PHE A 52 -15.33 7.68 2.53
CA PHE A 52 -14.48 6.84 1.69
C PHE A 52 -15.31 5.75 1.00
N LEU A 53 -15.26 5.69 -0.33
CA LEU A 53 -15.94 4.66 -1.11
C LEU A 53 -14.94 3.55 -1.50
N THR A 54 -15.21 2.33 -1.05
CA THR A 54 -14.40 1.15 -1.37
C THR A 54 -15.27 -0.09 -1.57
N LYS A 55 -14.66 -1.23 -1.94
CA LYS A 55 -15.35 -2.52 -1.93
C LYS A 55 -15.37 -3.08 -0.52
N GLU A 56 -16.40 -3.87 -0.20
CA GLU A 56 -16.61 -4.51 1.11
C GLU A 56 -15.36 -5.20 1.66
N GLN A 57 -14.71 -6.04 0.85
CA GLN A 57 -13.48 -6.75 1.23
C GLN A 57 -12.27 -5.87 1.60
N TYR A 58 -12.36 -4.58 1.41
CA TYR A 58 -11.32 -3.60 1.75
C TYR A 58 -11.82 -2.52 2.70
N ALA A 59 -13.05 -2.64 3.20
CA ALA A 59 -13.64 -1.65 4.12
C ALA A 59 -12.80 -1.50 5.39
N GLU A 60 -12.37 -2.61 5.96
CA GLU A 60 -11.53 -2.62 7.17
C GLU A 60 -10.26 -1.76 7.00
N ALA A 61 -9.61 -1.80 5.84
CA ALA A 61 -8.45 -0.96 5.57
C ALA A 61 -8.79 0.54 5.62
N ALA A 62 -9.96 0.94 5.14
CA ALA A 62 -10.40 2.33 5.26
C ALA A 62 -10.81 2.69 6.69
N GLU A 63 -11.49 1.77 7.42
CA GLU A 63 -11.90 1.95 8.81
C GLU A 63 -10.74 2.17 9.78
N MET A 64 -9.57 1.59 9.47
CA MET A 64 -8.39 1.74 10.32
C MET A 64 -7.89 3.18 10.40
N HIS A 65 -8.18 4.02 9.43
CA HIS A 65 -7.70 5.40 9.42
C HIS A 65 -8.63 6.33 10.21
N PRO A 66 -8.18 6.94 11.32
CA PRO A 66 -9.03 7.74 12.21
C PRO A 66 -9.60 9.01 11.55
N GLY A 67 -9.02 9.45 10.45
CA GLY A 67 -9.48 10.62 9.68
C GLY A 67 -10.58 10.30 8.66
N ILE A 68 -11.03 9.05 8.54
CA ILE A 68 -12.16 8.67 7.69
C ILE A 68 -13.41 8.60 8.56
N ASP A 69 -14.36 9.48 8.30
CA ASP A 69 -15.55 9.62 9.16
C ASP A 69 -16.64 8.60 8.81
N LYS A 70 -16.70 8.19 7.53
CA LYS A 70 -17.72 7.24 7.05
C LYS A 70 -17.21 6.44 5.87
N ILE A 71 -17.66 5.19 5.76
CA ILE A 71 -17.36 4.31 4.63
C ILE A 71 -18.65 4.03 3.88
N LEU A 72 -18.58 4.13 2.56
CA LEU A 72 -19.58 3.64 1.63
C LEU A 72 -19.06 2.39 0.94
N ILE A 73 -19.91 1.37 0.83
CA ILE A 73 -19.57 0.14 0.13
C ILE A 73 -20.03 0.24 -1.33
N TYR A 74 -19.06 0.02 -2.24
CA TYR A 74 -19.36 0.04 -3.68
C TYR A 74 -20.31 -1.09 -4.08
N ASN A 75 -21.49 -0.71 -4.54
CA ASN A 75 -22.56 -1.60 -5.02
C ASN A 75 -23.36 -0.96 -6.16
N ALA A 76 -24.49 -1.55 -6.56
CA ALA A 76 -25.35 -1.04 -7.62
C ALA A 76 -26.00 0.31 -7.27
N GLU A 77 -26.26 0.58 -5.99
CA GLU A 77 -26.92 1.79 -5.48
C GLU A 77 -25.96 2.96 -5.22
N SER A 78 -24.65 2.72 -5.27
CA SER A 78 -23.62 3.72 -4.90
C SER A 78 -23.79 5.05 -5.66
N ARG A 79 -24.24 5.02 -6.91
CA ARG A 79 -24.47 6.25 -7.68
C ARG A 79 -25.57 7.10 -7.07
N LYS A 80 -26.67 6.47 -6.64
CA LYS A 80 -27.82 7.16 -6.02
C LYS A 80 -27.43 7.71 -4.64
N GLU A 81 -26.71 6.93 -3.86
CA GLU A 81 -26.18 7.34 -2.56
C GLU A 81 -25.28 8.56 -2.67
N ILE A 82 -24.30 8.53 -3.61
CA ILE A 82 -23.38 9.64 -3.83
C ILE A 82 -24.15 10.91 -4.27
N ALA A 83 -25.09 10.76 -5.22
CA ALA A 83 -25.88 11.90 -5.70
C ALA A 83 -26.74 12.54 -4.60
N GLY A 84 -27.28 11.73 -3.67
CA GLY A 84 -28.11 12.19 -2.56
C GLY A 84 -27.32 12.76 -1.38
N TYR A 85 -26.01 12.50 -1.30
CA TYR A 85 -25.19 12.88 -0.12
C TYR A 85 -24.83 14.38 -0.09
N GLY A 86 -24.76 15.04 -1.24
CA GLY A 86 -24.42 16.45 -1.35
C GLY A 86 -22.93 16.73 -1.07
N PHE A 87 -22.03 15.99 -1.72
CA PHE A 87 -20.59 16.23 -1.62
C PHE A 87 -20.19 17.54 -2.31
N ASP A 88 -19.31 18.30 -1.66
CA ASP A 88 -18.72 19.52 -2.23
C ASP A 88 -17.63 19.19 -3.27
N VAL A 89 -16.85 18.13 -3.00
CA VAL A 89 -15.81 17.64 -3.90
C VAL A 89 -15.66 16.13 -3.82
N ILE A 90 -15.32 15.52 -4.95
CA ILE A 90 -15.04 14.09 -5.09
C ILE A 90 -13.63 13.89 -5.62
N PHE A 91 -12.82 13.10 -4.91
CA PHE A 91 -11.50 12.67 -5.36
C PHE A 91 -11.56 11.22 -5.88
N ASP A 92 -11.49 11.05 -7.20
CA ASP A 92 -11.38 9.73 -7.83
C ASP A 92 -9.90 9.27 -7.84
N LEU A 93 -9.49 8.64 -6.74
CA LEU A 93 -8.15 8.06 -6.55
C LEU A 93 -8.00 6.70 -7.23
N HIS A 94 -9.10 6.16 -7.80
CA HIS A 94 -9.08 4.87 -8.50
C HIS A 94 -8.97 5.03 -10.01
N ARG A 95 -9.70 5.97 -10.63
CA ARG A 95 -9.69 6.32 -12.05
C ARG A 95 -9.64 5.11 -12.98
N ASN A 96 -10.71 4.33 -12.98
CA ASN A 96 -10.93 3.25 -13.95
C ASN A 96 -12.30 3.39 -14.60
N GLN A 97 -12.63 2.52 -15.56
CA GLN A 97 -13.92 2.57 -16.26
C GLN A 97 -15.14 2.57 -15.32
N ARG A 98 -15.05 1.81 -14.19
CA ARG A 98 -16.13 1.73 -13.20
C ARG A 98 -16.35 3.07 -12.51
N THR A 99 -15.27 3.70 -12.00
CA THR A 99 -15.37 4.99 -11.30
C THR A 99 -15.68 6.12 -12.28
N LEU A 100 -15.18 6.07 -13.51
CA LEU A 100 -15.55 7.03 -14.55
C LEU A 100 -17.05 6.99 -14.83
N LYS A 101 -17.65 5.80 -14.97
CA LYS A 101 -19.10 5.61 -15.16
C LYS A 101 -19.89 6.03 -13.91
N LEU A 102 -19.43 5.61 -12.70
CA LEU A 102 -20.08 5.90 -11.43
C LEU A 102 -20.21 7.40 -11.19
N LEU A 103 -19.13 8.15 -11.42
CA LEU A 103 -19.02 9.57 -11.11
C LEU A 103 -19.36 10.49 -12.28
N SER A 104 -19.82 9.95 -13.41
CA SER A 104 -20.26 10.77 -14.53
C SER A 104 -21.56 11.49 -14.22
N SER A 105 -21.68 12.77 -14.63
CA SER A 105 -22.92 13.55 -14.56
C SER A 105 -23.54 13.68 -13.15
N LEU A 106 -22.69 13.73 -12.10
CA LEU A 106 -23.18 13.95 -10.71
C LEU A 106 -23.39 15.42 -10.37
N GLY A 107 -22.95 16.35 -11.22
CA GLY A 107 -23.01 17.79 -10.93
C GLY A 107 -21.97 18.30 -9.93
N THR A 108 -21.27 17.41 -9.23
CA THR A 108 -20.23 17.72 -8.24
C THR A 108 -18.84 17.79 -8.91
N ARG A 109 -17.95 18.65 -8.42
CA ARG A 109 -16.56 18.73 -8.88
C ARG A 109 -15.84 17.41 -8.61
N VAL A 110 -15.34 16.73 -9.67
CA VAL A 110 -14.59 15.48 -9.58
C VAL A 110 -13.14 15.70 -9.98
N ILE A 111 -12.21 15.51 -9.07
CA ILE A 111 -10.78 15.56 -9.30
C ILE A 111 -10.24 14.14 -9.42
N ARG A 112 -9.42 13.89 -10.43
CA ARG A 112 -8.98 12.53 -10.74
C ARG A 112 -7.47 12.39 -10.69
N VAL A 113 -7.00 11.35 -10.00
CA VAL A 113 -5.58 11.00 -9.97
C VAL A 113 -5.02 10.82 -11.39
N ARG A 114 -3.80 11.27 -11.62
CA ARG A 114 -3.09 11.01 -12.89
C ARG A 114 -2.47 9.62 -12.87
N LYS A 115 -2.64 8.86 -13.97
CA LYS A 115 -2.10 7.50 -14.14
C LYS A 115 -1.19 7.44 -15.35
N ASP A 116 -0.05 6.77 -15.18
CA ASP A 116 0.95 6.53 -16.24
C ASP A 116 0.90 5.07 -16.73
N SER A 117 -0.31 4.50 -16.90
CA SER A 117 -0.49 3.09 -17.22
C SER A 117 0.24 2.67 -18.51
N VAL A 118 0.17 3.49 -19.56
CA VAL A 118 0.85 3.21 -20.83
C VAL A 118 2.37 3.22 -20.65
N LYS A 119 2.92 4.22 -19.95
CA LYS A 119 4.36 4.31 -19.69
C LYS A 119 4.88 3.12 -18.88
N LYS A 120 4.10 2.61 -17.91
CA LYS A 120 4.43 1.39 -17.15
C LYS A 120 4.47 0.15 -18.04
N ILE A 121 3.53 0.01 -18.96
CA ILE A 121 3.50 -1.08 -19.94
C ILE A 121 4.72 -1.00 -20.87
N VAL A 122 5.04 0.20 -21.38
CA VAL A 122 6.22 0.43 -22.23
C VAL A 122 7.51 0.04 -21.51
N LEU A 123 7.67 0.45 -20.25
CA LEU A 123 8.83 0.08 -19.44
C LEU A 123 8.91 -1.44 -19.23
N ALA A 124 7.80 -2.11 -18.92
CA ALA A 124 7.78 -3.54 -18.68
C ALA A 124 8.07 -4.36 -19.98
N ALA A 125 7.47 -3.95 -21.10
CA ALA A 125 7.56 -4.70 -22.36
C ALA A 125 8.83 -4.39 -23.16
N PHE A 126 9.21 -3.12 -23.26
CA PHE A 126 10.27 -2.65 -24.16
C PHE A 126 11.53 -2.16 -23.44
N LYS A 127 11.53 -2.11 -22.10
CA LYS A 127 12.63 -1.59 -21.27
C LYS A 127 12.95 -0.10 -21.51
N VAL A 128 12.03 0.62 -22.12
CA VAL A 128 12.15 2.07 -22.35
C VAL A 128 11.55 2.80 -21.17
N ASN A 129 12.39 3.48 -20.37
CA ASN A 129 11.93 4.22 -19.20
C ASN A 129 11.45 5.63 -19.58
N LEU A 130 10.13 5.76 -19.75
CA LEU A 130 9.42 7.04 -19.94
C LEU A 130 8.91 7.62 -18.60
N LEU A 131 9.28 7.00 -17.47
CA LEU A 131 8.87 7.38 -16.11
C LEU A 131 10.03 8.04 -15.34
N LYS A 132 10.93 8.76 -16.02
CA LYS A 132 12.11 9.40 -15.39
C LYS A 132 11.73 10.28 -14.18
N ASP A 133 10.61 11.02 -14.32
CA ASP A 133 10.06 11.88 -13.27
C ASP A 133 8.81 11.24 -12.66
N TYR A 134 8.92 9.97 -12.26
CA TYR A 134 7.77 9.27 -11.67
C TYR A 134 7.39 9.85 -10.31
N ALA A 135 6.09 9.91 -10.05
CA ALA A 135 5.58 10.18 -8.71
C ALA A 135 5.19 8.86 -8.04
N PRO A 136 5.62 8.60 -6.79
CA PRO A 136 5.07 7.52 -5.97
C PRO A 136 3.55 7.55 -5.92
N VAL A 137 2.91 6.40 -5.67
CA VAL A 137 1.44 6.30 -5.73
C VAL A 137 0.79 7.25 -4.74
N TYR A 138 1.26 7.32 -3.50
CA TYR A 138 0.73 8.25 -2.49
C TYR A 138 0.82 9.72 -2.96
N ARG A 139 1.96 10.12 -3.57
CA ARG A 139 2.15 11.50 -4.08
C ARG A 139 1.18 11.84 -5.22
N ARG A 140 0.78 10.85 -6.02
CA ARG A 140 -0.27 11.07 -7.05
C ARG A 140 -1.62 11.42 -6.42
N TYR A 141 -1.92 10.86 -5.25
CA TYR A 141 -3.12 11.19 -4.49
C TYR A 141 -3.02 12.59 -3.89
N LEU A 142 -1.89 12.93 -3.28
CA LEU A 142 -1.62 14.27 -2.79
C LEU A 142 -1.62 15.33 -3.91
N ASN A 143 -1.10 15.01 -5.09
CA ASN A 143 -1.17 15.89 -6.25
C ASN A 143 -2.61 16.14 -6.72
N ALA A 144 -3.51 15.18 -6.56
CA ALA A 144 -4.93 15.42 -6.82
C ALA A 144 -5.53 16.39 -5.79
N LEU A 145 -5.12 16.32 -4.52
CA LEU A 145 -5.50 17.30 -3.51
C LEU A 145 -4.88 18.68 -3.80
N LYS A 146 -3.63 18.72 -4.23
CA LYS A 146 -2.93 19.96 -4.61
C LYS A 146 -3.57 20.68 -5.82
N GLU A 147 -4.24 19.93 -6.71
CA GLU A 147 -5.06 20.48 -7.79
C GLU A 147 -6.33 21.18 -7.24
N TYR A 148 -6.82 20.75 -6.09
CA TYR A 148 -7.96 21.36 -5.39
C TYR A 148 -7.53 22.54 -4.51
N ASN A 149 -6.48 22.34 -3.70
CA ASN A 149 -5.91 23.34 -2.82
C ASN A 149 -4.37 23.35 -2.95
N SER A 150 -3.82 24.44 -3.46
CA SER A 150 -2.38 24.58 -3.71
C SER A 150 -1.51 24.56 -2.45
N ALA A 151 -2.09 24.76 -1.25
CA ALA A 151 -1.41 24.66 0.04
C ALA A 151 -1.20 23.21 0.51
N ALA A 152 -1.73 22.21 -0.21
CA ALA A 152 -1.52 20.81 0.11
C ALA A 152 -0.05 20.43 -0.03
N SER A 153 0.49 19.71 0.98
CA SER A 153 1.79 19.06 0.91
C SER A 153 1.76 17.86 -0.04
N ASP A 154 2.90 17.48 -0.58
CA ASP A 154 3.09 16.24 -1.34
C ASP A 154 4.08 15.30 -0.66
N GLU A 155 4.38 15.53 0.62
CA GLU A 155 5.24 14.70 1.44
C GLU A 155 4.51 13.46 1.99
N TYR A 156 5.25 12.37 2.17
CA TYR A 156 4.74 11.18 2.83
C TYR A 156 4.60 11.44 4.34
N THR A 157 3.48 10.99 4.91
CA THR A 157 3.24 11.07 6.35
C THR A 157 2.81 9.72 6.89
N GLU A 158 3.37 9.33 8.01
CA GLU A 158 2.91 8.19 8.81
C GLU A 158 1.52 8.47 9.40
N THR A 159 0.87 7.42 9.87
CA THR A 159 -0.42 7.53 10.60
C THR A 159 -0.28 6.88 11.98
N PRO A 160 0.35 7.56 12.95
CA PRO A 160 0.58 6.99 14.28
C PRO A 160 -0.69 6.57 15.01
N GLY A 161 -1.80 7.29 14.76
CA GLY A 161 -3.12 7.01 15.31
C GLY A 161 -3.92 5.92 14.59
N LEU A 162 -3.29 5.14 13.67
CA LEU A 162 -3.96 4.06 12.96
C LEU A 162 -4.59 3.07 13.95
N LEU A 163 -5.87 2.75 13.76
CA LEU A 163 -6.56 1.78 14.59
C LEU A 163 -5.98 0.38 14.33
N SER A 164 -5.56 -0.28 15.39
CA SER A 164 -4.96 -1.62 15.34
C SER A 164 -5.51 -2.48 16.48
N GLY A 165 -5.61 -3.78 16.25
CA GLY A 165 -5.90 -4.77 17.29
C GLY A 165 -4.71 -4.98 18.23
N GLU A 166 -4.89 -5.82 19.23
CA GLU A 166 -3.80 -6.31 20.08
C GLU A 166 -2.97 -7.34 19.30
N SER A 167 -1.66 -7.39 19.58
CA SER A 167 -0.80 -8.38 18.93
C SER A 167 -1.04 -9.80 19.43
N GLY A 168 -1.50 -9.95 20.68
CA GLY A 168 -1.66 -11.25 21.33
C GLY A 168 -0.34 -12.00 21.57
N ILE A 169 0.80 -11.43 21.24
CA ILE A 169 2.13 -12.02 21.38
C ILE A 169 2.86 -11.36 22.54
N ASN A 170 3.31 -12.19 23.47
CA ASN A 170 4.12 -11.73 24.60
C ASN A 170 5.62 -11.76 24.27
N GLY A 171 6.31 -10.68 24.65
CA GLY A 171 7.76 -10.52 24.44
C GLY A 171 8.14 -10.03 23.05
N SER A 172 9.43 -9.89 22.81
CA SER A 172 10.00 -9.43 21.55
C SER A 172 9.83 -10.45 20.43
N TYR A 173 9.54 -9.98 19.22
CA TYR A 173 9.44 -10.83 18.04
C TYR A 173 9.78 -10.07 16.75
N ILE A 174 10.18 -10.85 15.73
CA ILE A 174 10.31 -10.42 14.35
C ILE A 174 9.10 -10.91 13.59
N LEU A 175 8.43 -10.01 12.88
CA LEU A 175 7.32 -10.37 12.01
C LEU A 175 7.85 -10.70 10.60
N VAL A 176 7.51 -11.89 10.12
CA VAL A 176 7.86 -12.35 8.77
C VAL A 176 6.59 -12.60 7.97
N SER A 177 6.43 -11.84 6.89
CA SER A 177 5.34 -12.02 5.92
C SER A 177 5.90 -12.49 4.58
N PRO A 178 6.01 -13.81 4.35
CA PRO A 178 6.54 -14.38 3.11
C PRO A 178 5.57 -14.24 1.94
N SER A 179 4.39 -13.72 2.20
CA SER A 179 3.27 -13.64 1.27
C SER A 179 3.44 -12.58 0.18
N SER A 180 2.99 -12.90 -1.01
CA SER A 180 2.66 -11.95 -2.06
C SER A 180 1.72 -12.64 -3.06
N LYS A 181 0.80 -11.89 -3.64
CA LYS A 181 -0.16 -12.42 -4.62
C LYS A 181 0.51 -13.09 -5.83
N HIS A 182 1.67 -12.60 -6.24
CA HIS A 182 2.35 -13.05 -7.46
C HIS A 182 3.65 -13.76 -7.13
N PHE A 183 3.89 -14.92 -7.74
CA PHE A 183 5.11 -15.70 -7.56
C PHE A 183 6.38 -14.87 -7.74
N THR A 184 6.44 -14.06 -8.81
CA THR A 184 7.64 -13.25 -9.12
C THR A 184 7.92 -12.12 -8.12
N LYS A 185 7.09 -11.95 -7.10
CA LYS A 185 7.27 -11.04 -5.97
C LYS A 185 7.56 -11.75 -4.65
N ARG A 186 7.62 -13.09 -4.63
CA ARG A 186 7.88 -13.88 -3.42
C ARG A 186 9.36 -14.23 -3.34
N TYR A 187 10.00 -13.88 -2.23
CA TYR A 187 11.33 -14.38 -1.93
C TYR A 187 11.26 -15.89 -1.61
N PRO A 188 12.19 -16.73 -2.12
CA PRO A 188 12.09 -18.17 -1.95
C PRO A 188 12.11 -18.59 -0.47
N SER A 189 11.17 -19.44 -0.08
CA SER A 189 10.97 -19.86 1.31
C SER A 189 12.19 -20.54 1.94
N GLU A 190 12.90 -21.38 1.17
CA GLU A 190 14.14 -22.03 1.63
C GLU A 190 15.25 -21.03 1.93
N ARG A 191 15.38 -19.97 1.10
CA ARG A 191 16.35 -18.91 1.35
C ARG A 191 15.95 -18.03 2.52
N LEU A 192 14.65 -17.73 2.64
CA LEU A 192 14.11 -17.00 3.77
C LEU A 192 14.34 -17.77 5.08
N LEU A 193 14.09 -19.09 5.08
CA LEU A 193 14.41 -19.96 6.23
C LEU A 193 15.89 -19.87 6.62
N ASN A 194 16.80 -19.93 5.65
CA ASN A 194 18.24 -19.83 5.91
C ASN A 194 18.65 -18.51 6.57
N LEU A 195 17.96 -17.41 6.25
CA LEU A 195 18.19 -16.11 6.89
C LEU A 195 17.72 -16.07 8.35
N VAL A 196 16.53 -16.63 8.62
CA VAL A 196 15.88 -16.44 9.93
C VAL A 196 16.04 -17.62 10.91
N ARG A 197 16.55 -18.79 10.47
CA ARG A 197 16.57 -20.01 11.31
C ARG A 197 17.46 -19.93 12.55
N ASN A 198 18.47 -19.06 12.54
CA ASN A 198 19.42 -18.91 13.65
C ASN A 198 19.05 -17.75 14.60
N VAL A 199 17.98 -17.03 14.31
CA VAL A 199 17.46 -15.94 15.15
C VAL A 199 16.95 -16.51 16.47
N ARG A 200 17.32 -15.88 17.58
CA ARG A 200 16.93 -16.31 18.94
C ARG A 200 15.58 -15.73 19.37
N THR A 201 15.22 -14.60 18.79
CA THR A 201 13.92 -13.93 18.99
C THR A 201 12.80 -14.71 18.32
N THR A 202 11.60 -14.69 18.88
CA THR A 202 10.43 -15.36 18.29
C THR A 202 10.15 -14.84 16.89
N ILE A 203 9.93 -15.74 15.94
CA ILE A 203 9.48 -15.41 14.58
C ILE A 203 7.97 -15.55 14.53
N VAL A 204 7.27 -14.46 14.23
CA VAL A 204 5.81 -14.46 13.98
C VAL A 204 5.58 -14.48 12.48
N LEU A 205 4.95 -15.54 11.99
CA LEU A 205 4.64 -15.75 10.57
C LEU A 205 3.23 -15.27 10.27
N THR A 206 3.07 -14.44 9.24
CA THR A 206 1.77 -13.91 8.80
C THR A 206 1.60 -14.08 7.30
N GLY A 207 0.35 -14.24 6.86
CA GLY A 207 -0.03 -14.40 5.47
C GLY A 207 -1.54 -14.48 5.33
N ASP A 208 -2.02 -14.52 4.09
CA ASP A 208 -3.43 -14.73 3.78
C ASP A 208 -3.81 -16.21 3.98
N SER A 209 -5.10 -16.52 4.00
CA SER A 209 -5.64 -17.88 4.12
C SER A 209 -5.56 -18.73 2.84
N ASN A 210 -4.94 -18.21 1.77
CA ASN A 210 -4.74 -18.99 0.55
C ASN A 210 -3.70 -20.11 0.73
N GLU A 211 -3.87 -21.20 0.01
CA GLU A 211 -3.05 -22.42 0.11
C GLU A 211 -1.54 -22.13 0.04
N THR A 212 -1.11 -21.29 -0.89
CA THR A 212 0.34 -20.97 -1.06
C THR A 212 0.94 -20.31 0.18
N ASP A 213 0.23 -19.34 0.79
CA ASP A 213 0.74 -18.64 1.97
C ASP A 213 0.75 -19.57 3.18
N VAL A 214 -0.31 -20.41 3.33
CA VAL A 214 -0.40 -21.43 4.38
C VAL A 214 0.73 -22.45 4.26
N ASP A 215 1.02 -22.94 3.05
CA ASP A 215 2.10 -23.91 2.81
C ASP A 215 3.47 -23.34 3.15
N VAL A 216 3.76 -22.10 2.71
CA VAL A 216 5.04 -21.44 3.00
C VAL A 216 5.20 -21.19 4.50
N CYS A 217 4.16 -20.68 5.18
CA CYS A 217 4.23 -20.44 6.63
C CYS A 217 4.36 -21.75 7.41
N SER A 218 3.67 -22.82 7.01
CA SER A 218 3.79 -24.14 7.62
C SER A 218 5.17 -24.75 7.42
N TYR A 219 5.76 -24.57 6.22
CA TYR A 219 7.13 -24.99 5.95
C TYR A 219 8.14 -24.27 6.88
N LEU A 220 8.02 -22.95 7.01
CA LEU A 220 8.88 -22.16 7.88
C LEU A 220 8.70 -22.56 9.34
N GLU A 221 7.47 -22.69 9.82
CA GLU A 221 7.16 -23.10 11.20
C GLU A 221 7.80 -24.43 11.58
N LYS A 222 7.69 -25.44 10.71
CA LYS A 222 8.27 -26.78 10.94
C LYS A 222 9.80 -26.79 11.06
N ASN A 223 10.47 -25.78 10.49
CA ASN A 223 11.94 -25.71 10.41
C ASN A 223 12.54 -24.62 11.29
N LEU A 224 11.73 -23.84 12.00
CA LEU A 224 12.16 -22.83 12.96
C LEU A 224 12.04 -23.36 14.39
N SER A 225 13.04 -23.09 15.22
CA SER A 225 13.06 -23.52 16.62
C SER A 225 12.06 -22.76 17.51
N LYS A 226 11.77 -21.50 17.16
CA LYS A 226 10.90 -20.62 17.94
C LYS A 226 10.05 -19.75 17.02
N SER A 227 8.86 -20.23 16.71
CA SER A 227 7.93 -19.52 15.83
C SER A 227 6.49 -19.60 16.30
N VAL A 228 5.69 -18.61 15.87
CA VAL A 228 4.24 -18.57 16.03
C VAL A 228 3.64 -18.36 14.64
N ASN A 229 2.83 -19.29 14.18
CA ASN A 229 2.20 -19.23 12.87
C ASN A 229 0.76 -18.70 12.96
N LEU A 230 0.59 -17.46 12.51
CA LEU A 230 -0.69 -16.75 12.44
C LEU A 230 -1.21 -16.59 11.00
N CYS A 231 -0.63 -17.30 10.04
CA CYS A 231 -1.07 -17.26 8.64
C CYS A 231 -2.54 -17.68 8.51
N GLY A 232 -3.35 -16.84 7.86
CA GLY A 232 -4.79 -17.04 7.71
C GLY A 232 -5.62 -16.89 8.98
N LYS A 233 -5.02 -16.46 10.11
CA LYS A 233 -5.69 -16.39 11.43
C LYS A 233 -5.89 -14.95 11.93
N THR A 234 -5.40 -13.95 11.22
CA THR A 234 -5.46 -12.54 11.63
C THR A 234 -6.27 -11.71 10.64
N GLY A 235 -7.10 -10.83 11.16
CA GLY A 235 -7.66 -9.71 10.39
C GLY A 235 -6.63 -8.61 10.17
N LEU A 236 -7.04 -7.57 9.46
CA LEU A 236 -6.10 -6.48 9.11
C LEU A 236 -5.74 -5.61 10.34
N LYS A 237 -6.67 -5.41 11.26
CA LYS A 237 -6.42 -4.67 12.53
C LYS A 237 -5.43 -5.41 13.42
N GLU A 238 -5.59 -6.74 13.56
CA GLU A 238 -4.65 -7.58 14.31
C GLU A 238 -3.26 -7.58 13.64
N LEU A 239 -3.20 -7.66 12.29
CA LEU A 239 -1.94 -7.56 11.56
C LEU A 239 -1.25 -6.20 11.81
N ALA A 240 -2.00 -5.11 11.85
CA ALA A 240 -1.44 -3.79 12.21
C ALA A 240 -0.91 -3.76 13.65
N GLY A 241 -1.59 -4.41 14.59
CA GLY A 241 -1.12 -4.58 15.97
C GLY A 241 0.16 -5.41 16.03
N LEU A 242 0.23 -6.51 15.28
CA LEU A 242 1.43 -7.33 15.16
C LEU A 242 2.61 -6.53 14.56
N ILE A 243 2.37 -5.76 13.50
CA ILE A 243 3.41 -4.91 12.89
C ILE A 243 3.88 -3.84 13.88
N ARG A 244 2.95 -3.16 14.57
CA ARG A 244 3.26 -2.09 15.53
C ARG A 244 4.17 -2.55 16.66
N ASN A 245 3.99 -3.77 17.15
CA ASN A 245 4.72 -4.32 18.30
C ASN A 245 5.93 -5.17 17.89
N ALA A 246 6.14 -5.47 16.60
CA ALA A 246 7.33 -6.17 16.14
C ALA A 246 8.58 -5.32 16.30
N GLU A 247 9.72 -5.94 16.59
CA GLU A 247 11.04 -5.28 16.56
C GLU A 247 11.45 -4.97 15.10
N LEU A 248 11.14 -5.90 14.21
CA LEU A 248 11.50 -5.86 12.80
C LEU A 248 10.40 -6.52 11.96
N VAL A 249 10.17 -5.98 10.77
CA VAL A 249 9.30 -6.60 9.75
C VAL A 249 10.14 -7.06 8.57
N ILE A 250 9.95 -8.29 8.12
CA ILE A 250 10.54 -8.85 6.90
C ILE A 250 9.40 -9.23 5.98
N CYS A 251 9.34 -8.63 4.80
CA CYS A 251 8.23 -8.87 3.87
C CYS A 251 8.64 -8.78 2.40
N ASN A 252 7.71 -9.10 1.52
CA ASN A 252 7.81 -8.86 0.07
C ASN A 252 7.09 -7.56 -0.33
N ASP A 253 7.25 -7.13 -1.59
CA ASP A 253 6.45 -6.07 -2.21
C ASP A 253 4.95 -6.45 -2.20
N SER A 254 4.27 -6.08 -1.12
CA SER A 254 2.88 -6.43 -0.79
C SER A 254 2.21 -5.35 0.07
N GLY A 255 0.94 -5.59 0.45
CA GLY A 255 0.20 -4.67 1.35
C GLY A 255 0.83 -4.52 2.73
N VAL A 256 1.54 -5.55 3.22
CA VAL A 256 2.24 -5.53 4.52
C VAL A 256 3.33 -4.46 4.56
N LEU A 257 4.09 -4.30 3.46
CA LEU A 257 5.08 -3.22 3.33
C LEU A 257 4.45 -1.85 3.60
N HIS A 258 3.35 -1.54 2.92
CA HIS A 258 2.72 -0.22 3.05
C HIS A 258 2.11 -0.01 4.44
N LEU A 259 1.62 -1.07 5.07
CA LEU A 259 1.13 -1.00 6.44
C LEU A 259 2.26 -0.78 7.44
N ALA A 260 3.40 -1.45 7.25
CA ALA A 260 4.59 -1.27 8.08
C ALA A 260 5.15 0.17 7.96
N GLU A 261 5.22 0.72 6.75
CA GLU A 261 5.61 2.12 6.53
C GLU A 261 4.65 3.11 7.20
N THR A 262 3.32 2.89 7.05
CA THR A 262 2.31 3.73 7.71
C THR A 262 2.51 3.80 9.22
N LEU A 263 3.02 2.73 9.82
CA LEU A 263 3.32 2.61 11.25
C LEU A 263 4.77 3.01 11.62
N GLY A 264 5.57 3.50 10.67
CA GLY A 264 6.96 3.90 10.88
C GLY A 264 7.89 2.75 11.29
N LYS A 265 7.53 1.50 10.95
CA LYS A 265 8.20 0.31 11.44
C LYS A 265 9.46 -0.01 10.63
N LYS A 266 10.55 -0.38 11.34
CA LYS A 266 11.76 -0.90 10.70
C LYS A 266 11.42 -2.12 9.85
N THR A 267 11.75 -2.07 8.56
CA THR A 267 11.29 -3.07 7.60
C THR A 267 12.41 -3.44 6.62
N PHE A 268 12.56 -4.73 6.34
CA PHE A 268 13.33 -5.24 5.21
C PHE A 268 12.38 -5.82 4.18
N VAL A 269 12.47 -5.35 2.96
CA VAL A 269 11.54 -5.74 1.91
C VAL A 269 12.25 -6.26 0.66
N PHE A 270 11.78 -7.41 0.15
CA PHE A 270 12.29 -8.01 -1.09
C PHE A 270 11.53 -7.50 -2.31
N PHE A 271 12.25 -6.92 -3.28
CA PHE A 271 11.73 -6.48 -4.55
C PHE A 271 12.29 -7.32 -5.70
N GLY A 272 11.41 -8.04 -6.39
CA GLY A 272 11.79 -8.94 -7.50
C GLY A 272 11.50 -8.34 -8.88
N SER A 273 10.35 -8.70 -9.43
CA SER A 273 9.97 -8.41 -10.82
C SER A 273 9.54 -6.97 -11.11
N THR A 274 9.32 -6.18 -10.08
CA THR A 274 8.86 -4.77 -10.15
C THR A 274 9.99 -3.79 -9.86
N VAL A 275 9.80 -2.52 -10.16
CA VAL A 275 10.81 -1.45 -9.99
C VAL A 275 10.18 -0.20 -9.39
N LYS A 276 11.03 0.68 -8.84
CA LYS A 276 10.62 1.92 -8.15
C LYS A 276 9.74 2.84 -9.01
N GLU A 277 9.96 2.88 -10.30
CA GLU A 277 9.22 3.73 -11.25
C GLU A 277 7.72 3.40 -11.29
N PHE A 278 7.32 2.22 -10.81
CA PHE A 278 5.89 1.88 -10.70
C PHE A 278 5.20 2.60 -9.54
N GLY A 279 5.98 3.14 -8.61
CA GLY A 279 5.52 4.04 -7.55
C GLY A 279 5.10 3.35 -6.25
N PHE A 280 5.42 2.07 -6.06
CA PHE A 280 5.13 1.29 -4.84
C PHE A 280 6.35 1.13 -3.93
N TYR A 281 7.44 1.80 -4.25
CA TYR A 281 8.65 1.77 -3.45
C TYR A 281 8.44 2.48 -2.10
N PRO A 282 9.08 1.99 -1.03
CA PRO A 282 9.01 2.61 0.28
C PRO A 282 9.55 4.04 0.27
N GLN A 283 9.11 4.82 1.24
CA GLN A 283 9.41 6.25 1.34
C GLN A 283 10.18 6.61 2.61
N LEU A 284 10.15 5.74 3.62
CA LEU A 284 10.81 5.97 4.91
C LEU A 284 12.20 5.35 4.94
N ASP A 285 13.15 6.04 5.54
CA ASP A 285 14.53 5.56 5.78
C ASP A 285 14.56 4.34 6.73
N THR A 286 13.46 4.08 7.45
CA THR A 286 13.29 2.88 8.27
C THR A 286 13.10 1.61 7.45
N THR A 287 12.88 1.73 6.13
CA THR A 287 12.69 0.59 5.23
C THR A 287 13.91 0.36 4.34
N VAL A 288 14.52 -0.81 4.47
CA VAL A 288 15.64 -1.26 3.62
C VAL A 288 15.10 -2.11 2.48
N VAL A 289 15.33 -1.66 1.25
CA VAL A 289 14.93 -2.40 0.05
C VAL A 289 16.06 -3.32 -0.40
N MET A 290 15.74 -4.60 -0.50
CA MET A 290 16.65 -5.63 -1.01
C MET A 290 16.20 -6.03 -2.42
N GLU A 291 17.03 -5.73 -3.41
CA GLU A 291 16.72 -5.99 -4.81
C GLU A 291 18.00 -6.20 -5.65
N ASN A 292 17.86 -6.88 -6.78
CA ASN A 292 18.91 -6.97 -7.76
C ASN A 292 18.60 -6.05 -8.96
N ASN A 293 19.30 -4.92 -9.06
CA ASN A 293 19.13 -3.92 -10.12
C ASN A 293 19.94 -4.22 -11.40
N ASN A 294 20.80 -5.25 -11.38
CA ASN A 294 21.71 -5.57 -12.47
C ASN A 294 21.12 -6.54 -13.51
N LEU A 295 19.80 -6.61 -13.64
CA LEU A 295 19.12 -7.54 -14.55
C LEU A 295 18.35 -6.80 -15.64
N GLU A 296 18.76 -7.01 -16.88
CA GLU A 296 18.11 -6.43 -18.07
C GLU A 296 16.65 -6.87 -18.25
N CYS A 297 16.28 -8.07 -17.76
CA CYS A 297 14.90 -8.56 -17.82
C CYS A 297 13.94 -7.84 -16.85
N ARG A 298 14.46 -7.03 -15.93
CA ARG A 298 13.69 -6.28 -14.92
C ARG A 298 13.35 -4.87 -15.44
N PRO A 299 12.10 -4.40 -15.24
CA PRO A 299 10.92 -5.13 -14.77
C PRO A 299 10.35 -6.04 -15.86
N CYS A 300 9.95 -7.27 -15.52
CA CYS A 300 9.28 -8.15 -16.49
C CYS A 300 7.75 -7.99 -16.49
N THR A 301 7.21 -7.21 -15.56
CA THR A 301 5.78 -6.94 -15.38
C THR A 301 5.60 -5.69 -14.53
N HIS A 302 4.47 -5.04 -14.66
CA HIS A 302 4.10 -3.91 -13.81
C HIS A 302 3.24 -4.30 -12.58
N ILE A 303 2.84 -5.58 -12.47
CA ILE A 303 1.98 -6.08 -11.38
C ILE A 303 2.63 -7.25 -10.64
N GLY A 304 3.22 -8.19 -11.37
CA GLY A 304 3.69 -9.50 -10.95
C GLY A 304 3.21 -10.58 -11.92
N ARG A 305 3.80 -11.78 -11.85
CA ARG A 305 3.46 -12.94 -12.68
C ARG A 305 3.37 -14.21 -11.84
N SER A 306 2.69 -15.23 -12.38
CA SER A 306 2.61 -16.57 -11.80
C SER A 306 3.91 -17.36 -11.91
N ASP A 307 4.81 -16.96 -12.84
CA ASP A 307 6.08 -17.62 -13.12
C ASP A 307 7.13 -16.64 -13.64
N CYS A 308 8.40 -17.04 -13.62
CA CYS A 308 9.49 -16.28 -14.21
C CYS A 308 9.56 -16.53 -15.72
N PRO A 309 9.31 -15.54 -16.61
CA PRO A 309 9.35 -15.76 -18.07
C PRO A 309 10.72 -16.20 -18.59
N LYS A 310 11.80 -15.90 -17.85
CA LYS A 310 13.18 -16.30 -18.18
C LYS A 310 13.63 -17.57 -17.45
N LYS A 311 12.76 -18.18 -16.61
CA LYS A 311 13.00 -19.40 -15.83
C LYS A 311 14.19 -19.37 -14.86
N HIS A 312 14.94 -18.27 -14.77
CA HIS A 312 16.14 -18.17 -13.93
C HIS A 312 15.88 -17.53 -12.56
N PHE A 313 14.80 -16.80 -12.38
CA PHE A 313 14.34 -16.12 -11.14
C PHE A 313 15.42 -15.31 -10.39
N ARG A 314 16.47 -14.88 -11.09
CA ARG A 314 17.64 -14.20 -10.54
C ARG A 314 17.32 -12.88 -9.82
N CYS A 315 16.18 -12.23 -10.16
CA CYS A 315 15.72 -11.04 -9.47
C CYS A 315 15.38 -11.27 -7.99
N MET A 316 15.20 -12.52 -7.58
CA MET A 316 15.03 -12.94 -6.20
C MET A 316 16.22 -13.78 -5.70
N LEU A 317 16.75 -14.65 -6.56
CA LEU A 317 17.84 -15.55 -6.17
C LEU A 317 19.19 -14.85 -5.96
N ASP A 318 19.48 -13.77 -6.70
CA ASP A 318 20.75 -13.06 -6.63
C ASP A 318 20.61 -11.70 -5.87
N ILE A 319 19.66 -11.60 -4.96
CA ILE A 319 19.56 -10.45 -4.05
C ILE A 319 20.70 -10.55 -3.01
N ASP A 320 21.41 -9.43 -2.81
CA ASP A 320 22.33 -9.29 -1.68
C ASP A 320 21.54 -9.17 -0.36
N THR A 321 21.65 -10.17 0.50
CA THR A 321 20.98 -10.26 1.79
C THR A 321 21.84 -9.81 2.97
N THR A 322 23.09 -9.42 2.72
CA THR A 322 24.05 -8.96 3.76
C THR A 322 23.46 -7.91 4.72
N PRO A 323 22.69 -6.88 4.25
CA PRO A 323 22.10 -5.92 5.16
C PRO A 323 21.13 -6.54 6.18
N LEU A 324 20.30 -7.51 5.73
CA LEU A 324 19.38 -8.22 6.61
C LEU A 324 20.13 -9.19 7.54
N GLU A 325 21.11 -9.93 7.03
CA GLU A 325 21.93 -10.84 7.84
C GLU A 325 22.65 -10.10 8.98
N THR A 326 23.21 -8.93 8.66
CA THR A 326 23.85 -8.05 9.66
C THR A 326 22.86 -7.60 10.72
N GLU A 327 21.66 -7.20 10.31
CA GLU A 327 20.61 -6.78 11.24
C GLU A 327 20.14 -7.93 12.15
N LEU A 328 19.95 -9.12 11.58
CA LEU A 328 19.46 -10.30 12.32
C LEU A 328 20.44 -10.80 13.40
N ASN A 329 21.72 -10.44 13.33
CA ASN A 329 22.69 -10.74 14.38
C ASN A 329 22.37 -10.06 15.73
N ASN A 330 21.50 -9.04 15.72
CA ASN A 330 21.05 -8.32 16.92
C ASN A 330 19.91 -9.05 17.66
N TYR A 331 19.34 -10.09 17.08
CA TYR A 331 18.16 -10.79 17.56
C TYR A 331 18.46 -12.28 17.76
#